data_e06981c74c5fd8a45f13cab7e14cec8c
#
_entry.id   e06981c74c5fd8a45f13cab7e14cec8c
#
_cell.length_a   1.000
_cell.length_b   1.000
_cell.length_c   1.000
_cell.angle_alpha   90.00
_cell.angle_beta   90.00
_cell.angle_gamma   90.00
#
_symmetry.space_group_name_H-M   'P 1'
#
loop_
_entity.id
_entity.type
_entity.pdbx_description
1 polymer ?
#
loop_
_entity_poly.entity_id
_entity_poly.type
_entity_poly.pdbx_seq_one_letter_code
_entity_poly.pdbx_strand_id
1 'polypeptide(L)'
;MASDIVALLDHLDIKEPVHIAGHDIGGMVAYALASRHPGRVKSLNWGECPLPGTAVYYRDRMDNAIQQFHFIFHCVPGLPEQLVSGERQVRIYLEHFFHKIIFNRDAITAEDIDYYVREYCRDDAMRCGFEVYRAFLLDAKENEQWWRENGKCGVPTLGLSGEESRHAAQAEEMFGEVHEKGTYELAVINDAGHYVAEENPEGFARVVVNFADKHN
;
A
#
# COMPACT_ATOMS: atom_id res chain seq x y z
N MET A 1 4.74 1.84 12.25
CA MET A 1 5.01 0.78 11.26
C MET A 1 6.36 0.96 10.54
N ALA A 2 6.72 2.09 9.93
CA ALA A 2 8.04 2.23 9.29
C ALA A 2 9.22 1.96 10.25
N SER A 3 9.17 2.51 11.47
CA SER A 3 10.19 2.26 12.51
C SER A 3 10.26 0.80 12.98
N ASP A 4 9.14 0.06 12.87
CA ASP A 4 9.12 -1.37 13.24
C ASP A 4 9.89 -2.19 12.21
N ILE A 5 9.83 -1.80 10.91
CA ILE A 5 10.64 -2.43 9.86
C ILE A 5 12.14 -2.16 10.11
N VAL A 6 12.52 -0.93 10.51
CA VAL A 6 13.93 -0.64 10.90
C VAL A 6 14.35 -1.52 12.06
N ALA A 7 13.53 -1.60 13.11
CA ALA A 7 13.80 -2.44 14.27
C ALA A 7 13.91 -3.93 13.90
N LEU A 8 13.10 -4.41 12.97
CA LEU A 8 13.17 -5.78 12.45
C LEU A 8 14.48 -6.02 11.71
N LEU A 9 14.90 -5.11 10.83
CA LEU A 9 16.18 -5.21 10.12
C LEU A 9 17.35 -5.23 11.12
N ASP A 10 17.28 -4.39 12.17
CA ASP A 10 18.30 -4.37 13.22
C ASP A 10 18.31 -5.68 14.03
N HIS A 11 17.13 -6.22 14.35
CA HIS A 11 17.02 -7.51 15.05
C HIS A 11 17.59 -8.67 14.23
N LEU A 12 17.43 -8.63 12.92
CA LEU A 12 17.98 -9.61 11.97
C LEU A 12 19.47 -9.36 11.63
N ASP A 13 20.08 -8.35 12.25
CA ASP A 13 21.46 -7.90 11.99
C ASP A 13 21.73 -7.52 10.53
N ILE A 14 20.70 -7.07 9.81
CA ILE A 14 20.80 -6.55 8.44
C ILE A 14 21.16 -5.07 8.53
N LYS A 15 22.42 -4.72 8.31
CA LYS A 15 22.95 -3.35 8.41
C LYS A 15 22.99 -2.63 7.06
N GLU A 16 23.19 -3.38 5.99
CA GLU A 16 23.24 -2.84 4.64
C GLU A 16 21.85 -2.36 4.19
N PRO A 17 21.77 -1.34 3.33
CA PRO A 17 20.51 -0.93 2.73
C PRO A 17 19.86 -2.08 1.95
N VAL A 18 18.54 -2.18 2.02
CA VAL A 18 17.76 -3.25 1.38
C VAL A 18 16.84 -2.69 0.29
N HIS A 19 16.45 -3.54 -0.66
CA HIS A 19 15.36 -3.24 -1.59
C HIS A 19 14.02 -3.47 -0.89
N ILE A 20 13.10 -2.54 -1.02
CA ILE A 20 11.78 -2.61 -0.39
C ILE A 20 10.71 -2.64 -1.48
N ALA A 21 9.75 -3.55 -1.35
CA ALA A 21 8.53 -3.55 -2.14
C ALA A 21 7.31 -3.49 -1.22
N GLY A 22 6.37 -2.60 -1.52
CA GLY A 22 5.13 -2.44 -0.76
C GLY A 22 3.94 -2.20 -1.69
N HIS A 23 2.83 -2.86 -1.40
CA HIS A 23 1.57 -2.74 -2.12
C HIS A 23 0.51 -2.14 -1.20
N ASP A 24 -0.31 -1.23 -1.71
CA ASP A 24 -1.37 -0.53 -0.99
C ASP A 24 -0.86 0.10 0.32
N ILE A 25 -1.42 -0.21 1.47
CA ILE A 25 -0.95 0.28 2.78
C ILE A 25 0.52 -0.08 3.03
N GLY A 26 0.95 -1.27 2.59
CA GLY A 26 2.37 -1.66 2.60
C GLY A 26 3.24 -0.71 1.79
N GLY A 27 2.72 -0.15 0.69
CA GLY A 27 3.36 0.90 -0.09
C GLY A 27 3.50 2.21 0.68
N MET A 28 2.46 2.63 1.42
CA MET A 28 2.52 3.81 2.30
C MET A 28 3.59 3.65 3.38
N VAL A 29 3.69 2.46 3.97
CA VAL A 29 4.73 2.13 4.98
C VAL A 29 6.11 2.12 4.36
N ALA A 30 6.27 1.52 3.17
CA ALA A 30 7.52 1.46 2.43
C ALA A 30 8.01 2.87 2.03
N TYR A 31 7.11 3.74 1.57
CA TYR A 31 7.40 5.14 1.32
C TYR A 31 7.87 5.88 2.58
N ALA A 32 7.16 5.70 3.70
CA ALA A 32 7.54 6.31 4.97
C ALA A 32 8.92 5.83 5.44
N LEU A 33 9.26 4.55 5.23
CA LEU A 33 10.57 4.00 5.51
C LEU A 33 11.65 4.67 4.63
N ALA A 34 11.45 4.70 3.32
CA ALA A 34 12.42 5.26 2.38
C ALA A 34 12.64 6.76 2.59
N SER A 35 11.59 7.53 2.83
CA SER A 35 11.69 8.98 3.04
C SER A 35 12.33 9.36 4.36
N ARG A 36 12.07 8.61 5.44
CA ARG A 36 12.56 8.93 6.80
C ARG A 36 13.87 8.23 7.17
N HIS A 37 14.18 7.11 6.49
CA HIS A 37 15.38 6.30 6.72
C HIS A 37 16.10 5.96 5.40
N PRO A 38 16.44 6.96 4.55
CA PRO A 38 16.97 6.71 3.21
C PRO A 38 18.25 5.86 3.22
N GLY A 39 19.07 5.95 4.28
CA GLY A 39 20.27 5.13 4.43
C GLY A 39 20.01 3.64 4.68
N ARG A 40 18.74 3.23 4.86
CA ARG A 40 18.34 1.83 5.03
C ARG A 40 17.68 1.24 3.78
N VAL A 41 17.44 2.04 2.75
CA VAL A 41 16.71 1.64 1.54
C VAL A 41 17.56 1.89 0.30
N LYS A 42 17.86 0.82 -0.42
CA LYS A 42 18.64 0.83 -1.66
C LYS A 42 17.78 1.24 -2.86
N SER A 43 16.59 0.65 -2.96
CA SER A 43 15.53 1.06 -3.87
C SER A 43 14.15 0.74 -3.29
N LEU A 44 13.16 1.48 -3.75
CA LEU A 44 11.77 1.39 -3.32
C LEU A 44 10.86 1.03 -4.49
N ASN A 45 10.00 0.02 -4.32
CA ASN A 45 8.90 -0.29 -5.23
C ASN A 45 7.59 -0.12 -4.44
N TRP A 46 6.68 0.75 -4.90
CA TRP A 46 5.41 0.94 -4.21
C TRP A 46 4.32 1.46 -5.15
N GLY A 47 3.07 1.32 -4.73
CA GLY A 47 1.93 1.83 -5.50
C GLY A 47 0.61 1.24 -5.06
N GLU A 48 -0.39 1.40 -5.92
CA GLU A 48 -1.77 0.94 -5.71
C GLU A 48 -2.46 1.56 -4.49
N CYS A 49 -2.05 2.77 -4.12
CA CYS A 49 -2.66 3.50 -3.00
C CYS A 49 -2.53 5.01 -3.19
N PRO A 50 -3.48 5.81 -2.67
CA PRO A 50 -3.31 7.25 -2.54
C PRO A 50 -2.52 7.53 -1.26
N LEU A 51 -1.30 8.05 -1.38
CA LEU A 51 -0.46 8.35 -0.21
C LEU A 51 -1.07 9.47 0.64
N PRO A 52 -1.30 9.27 1.95
CA PRO A 52 -1.85 10.29 2.83
C PRO A 52 -1.06 11.60 2.79
N GLY A 53 -1.78 12.73 2.62
CA GLY A 53 -1.22 14.07 2.52
C GLY A 53 -1.00 14.58 1.10
N THR A 54 -1.10 13.72 0.07
CA THR A 54 -1.01 14.14 -1.34
C THR A 54 -2.34 14.73 -1.85
N ALA A 55 -2.27 15.52 -2.91
CA ALA A 55 -3.45 16.04 -3.60
C ALA A 55 -4.35 14.90 -4.11
N VAL A 56 -3.75 13.81 -4.60
CA VAL A 56 -4.44 12.59 -5.02
C VAL A 56 -5.22 11.97 -3.87
N TYR A 57 -4.63 11.85 -2.67
CA TYR A 57 -5.29 11.31 -1.48
C TYR A 57 -6.55 12.09 -1.11
N TYR A 58 -6.49 13.41 -1.09
CA TYR A 58 -7.64 14.24 -0.72
C TYR A 58 -8.74 14.20 -1.79
N ARG A 59 -8.37 14.28 -3.07
CA ARG A 59 -9.30 14.20 -4.18
C ARG A 59 -10.02 12.84 -4.23
N ASP A 60 -9.29 11.76 -4.06
CA ASP A 60 -9.82 10.40 -4.10
C ASP A 60 -10.87 10.16 -3.01
N ARG A 61 -10.67 10.70 -1.82
CA ARG A 61 -11.65 10.63 -0.71
C ARG A 61 -12.94 11.39 -1.01
N MET A 62 -12.92 12.39 -1.87
CA MET A 62 -14.08 13.18 -2.26
C MET A 62 -14.78 12.55 -3.48
N ASP A 63 -14.03 12.34 -4.53
CA ASP A 63 -14.58 11.94 -5.84
C ASP A 63 -14.98 10.46 -5.87
N ASN A 64 -14.29 9.62 -5.11
CA ASN A 64 -14.50 8.18 -5.02
C ASN A 64 -15.04 7.71 -3.66
N ALA A 65 -15.76 8.56 -2.93
CA ALA A 65 -16.22 8.28 -1.57
C ALA A 65 -17.00 6.97 -1.42
N ILE A 66 -17.82 6.61 -2.41
CA ILE A 66 -18.60 5.36 -2.41
C ILE A 66 -17.66 4.15 -2.58
N GLN A 67 -16.74 4.22 -3.53
CA GLN A 67 -15.76 3.16 -3.75
C GLN A 67 -14.79 3.04 -2.57
N GLN A 68 -14.51 4.15 -1.90
CA GLN A 68 -13.62 4.21 -0.74
C GLN A 68 -14.35 4.36 0.60
N PHE A 69 -15.59 3.88 0.69
CA PHE A 69 -16.39 3.98 1.92
C PHE A 69 -15.64 3.45 3.16
N HIS A 70 -14.77 2.47 2.98
CA HIS A 70 -13.99 1.85 4.04
C HIS A 70 -13.03 2.83 4.73
N PHE A 71 -12.51 3.84 4.02
CA PHE A 71 -11.70 4.90 4.63
C PHE A 71 -12.46 5.69 5.71
N ILE A 72 -13.78 5.82 5.55
CA ILE A 72 -14.64 6.47 6.54
C ILE A 72 -15.16 5.45 7.54
N PHE A 73 -15.67 4.31 7.07
CA PHE A 73 -16.23 3.26 7.90
C PHE A 73 -15.24 2.76 8.96
N HIS A 74 -14.00 2.44 8.58
CA HIS A 74 -12.97 1.98 9.50
C HIS A 74 -12.61 3.02 10.56
N CYS A 75 -12.81 4.33 10.28
CA CYS A 75 -12.52 5.37 11.25
C CYS A 75 -13.60 5.52 12.33
N VAL A 76 -14.80 4.94 12.16
CA VAL A 76 -15.88 5.02 13.15
C VAL A 76 -15.49 4.19 14.38
N PRO A 77 -15.45 4.78 15.60
CA PRO A 77 -15.03 4.03 16.80
C PRO A 77 -16.00 2.89 17.14
N GLY A 78 -15.47 1.69 17.26
CA GLY A 78 -16.17 0.50 17.76
C GLY A 78 -17.23 -0.11 16.84
N LEU A 79 -17.71 0.60 15.82
CA LEU A 79 -18.75 0.10 14.92
C LEU A 79 -18.22 -0.97 13.93
N PRO A 80 -17.09 -0.75 13.24
CA PRO A 80 -16.52 -1.77 12.36
C PRO A 80 -16.24 -3.08 13.10
N GLU A 81 -15.68 -3.02 14.28
CA GLU A 81 -15.37 -4.18 15.11
C GLU A 81 -16.61 -5.00 15.47
N GLN A 82 -17.74 -4.32 15.71
CA GLN A 82 -19.01 -4.99 16.02
C GLN A 82 -19.67 -5.61 14.78
N LEU A 83 -19.62 -4.93 13.64
CA LEU A 83 -20.27 -5.38 12.40
C LEU A 83 -19.45 -6.43 11.65
N VAL A 84 -18.11 -6.34 11.71
CA VAL A 84 -17.19 -7.25 11.01
C VAL A 84 -16.51 -8.16 12.04
N SER A 85 -17.30 -8.98 12.70
CA SER A 85 -16.85 -9.93 13.72
C SER A 85 -17.40 -11.33 13.45
N GLY A 86 -16.55 -12.33 13.64
CA GLY A 86 -16.85 -13.72 13.35
C GLY A 86 -16.73 -14.06 11.86
N GLU A 87 -16.53 -15.35 11.60
CA GLU A 87 -16.12 -15.86 10.28
C GLU A 87 -17.04 -15.42 9.13
N ARG A 88 -18.35 -15.49 9.34
CA ARG A 88 -19.32 -15.14 8.30
C ARG A 88 -19.23 -13.66 7.90
N GLN A 89 -19.15 -12.76 8.86
CA GLN A 89 -19.10 -11.32 8.61
C GLN A 89 -17.75 -10.91 8.01
N VAL A 90 -16.67 -11.47 8.51
CA VAL A 90 -15.31 -11.26 7.96
C VAL A 90 -15.26 -11.74 6.51
N ARG A 91 -15.80 -12.92 6.21
CA ARG A 91 -15.88 -13.44 4.83
C ARG A 91 -16.61 -12.49 3.89
N ILE A 92 -17.85 -12.11 4.24
CA ILE A 92 -18.65 -11.19 3.43
C ILE A 92 -17.89 -9.88 3.18
N TYR A 93 -17.19 -9.38 4.19
CA TYR A 93 -16.46 -8.13 4.12
C TYR A 93 -15.22 -8.23 3.22
N LEU A 94 -14.42 -9.28 3.34
CA LEU A 94 -13.24 -9.51 2.51
C LEU A 94 -13.62 -9.79 1.04
N GLU A 95 -14.61 -10.66 0.81
CA GLU A 95 -15.12 -10.96 -0.54
C GLU A 95 -15.62 -9.69 -1.25
N HIS A 96 -16.24 -8.76 -0.52
CA HIS A 96 -16.65 -7.47 -1.09
C HIS A 96 -15.47 -6.74 -1.71
N PHE A 97 -14.31 -6.68 -1.04
CA PHE A 97 -13.13 -5.99 -1.57
C PHE A 97 -12.48 -6.76 -2.70
N PHE A 98 -12.30 -8.07 -2.55
CA PHE A 98 -11.72 -8.88 -3.61
C PHE A 98 -12.54 -8.78 -4.90
N HIS A 99 -13.86 -8.97 -4.85
CA HIS A 99 -14.69 -8.93 -6.04
C HIS A 99 -14.87 -7.53 -6.66
N LYS A 100 -14.68 -6.48 -5.86
CA LYS A 100 -14.94 -5.11 -6.29
C LYS A 100 -13.86 -4.54 -7.20
N ILE A 101 -12.58 -4.83 -6.93
CA ILE A 101 -11.43 -4.15 -7.54
C ILE A 101 -10.43 -5.09 -8.20
N ILE A 102 -10.73 -6.39 -8.23
CA ILE A 102 -9.97 -7.38 -8.98
C ILE A 102 -10.33 -7.31 -10.46
N PHE A 103 -9.36 -7.36 -11.34
CA PHE A 103 -9.53 -7.51 -12.79
C PHE A 103 -9.60 -8.99 -13.18
N ASN A 104 -8.56 -9.76 -12.82
CA ASN A 104 -8.52 -11.21 -13.05
C ASN A 104 -9.26 -11.95 -11.93
N ARG A 105 -10.51 -12.31 -12.17
CA ARG A 105 -11.39 -12.92 -11.15
C ARG A 105 -10.96 -14.31 -10.70
N ASP A 106 -10.10 -14.96 -11.46
CA ASP A 106 -9.60 -16.30 -11.14
C ASP A 106 -8.30 -16.25 -10.31
N ALA A 107 -7.72 -15.06 -10.10
CA ALA A 107 -6.46 -14.88 -9.39
C ALA A 107 -6.56 -15.12 -7.87
N ILE A 108 -7.72 -14.83 -7.27
CA ILE A 108 -7.99 -15.08 -5.84
C ILE A 108 -9.05 -16.17 -5.76
N THR A 109 -8.62 -17.36 -5.39
CA THR A 109 -9.46 -18.57 -5.32
C THR A 109 -10.28 -18.61 -4.03
N ALA A 110 -11.24 -19.54 -3.96
CA ALA A 110 -11.97 -19.78 -2.71
C ALA A 110 -11.06 -20.24 -1.56
N GLU A 111 -10.00 -20.97 -1.86
CA GLU A 111 -9.00 -21.40 -0.87
C GLU A 111 -8.19 -20.21 -0.32
N ASP A 112 -7.83 -19.27 -1.18
CA ASP A 112 -7.16 -18.01 -0.76
C ASP A 112 -8.09 -17.19 0.13
N ILE A 113 -9.37 -17.09 -0.22
CA ILE A 113 -10.37 -16.40 0.61
C ILE A 113 -10.49 -17.10 1.97
N ASP A 114 -10.55 -18.42 2.01
CA ASP A 114 -10.59 -19.20 3.27
C ASP A 114 -9.35 -18.94 4.13
N TYR A 115 -8.17 -18.82 3.50
CA TYR A 115 -6.93 -18.46 4.19
C TYR A 115 -7.03 -17.06 4.81
N TYR A 116 -7.41 -16.06 4.04
CA TYR A 116 -7.55 -14.67 4.52
C TYR A 116 -8.59 -14.57 5.64
N VAL A 117 -9.75 -15.18 5.48
CA VAL A 117 -10.81 -15.21 6.51
C VAL A 117 -10.29 -15.79 7.82
N ARG A 118 -9.59 -16.91 7.77
CA ARG A 118 -8.98 -17.53 8.96
C ARG A 118 -8.02 -16.59 9.67
N GLU A 119 -7.14 -15.92 8.91
CA GLU A 119 -6.15 -15.02 9.50
C GLU A 119 -6.80 -13.75 10.07
N TYR A 120 -7.81 -13.19 9.40
CA TYR A 120 -8.53 -12.01 9.90
C TYR A 120 -9.52 -12.33 11.04
N CYS A 121 -9.87 -13.59 11.25
CA CYS A 121 -10.64 -14.04 12.42
C CYS A 121 -9.79 -14.28 13.68
N ARG A 122 -8.46 -14.15 13.59
CA ARG A 122 -7.60 -14.22 14.78
C ARG A 122 -7.86 -13.02 15.69
N ASP A 123 -7.62 -13.22 16.99
CA ASP A 123 -7.81 -12.17 17.98
C ASP A 123 -7.18 -10.84 17.56
N ASP A 124 -7.97 -9.78 17.61
CA ASP A 124 -7.57 -8.41 17.27
C ASP A 124 -7.18 -8.13 15.80
N ALA A 125 -7.12 -9.10 14.91
CA ALA A 125 -6.63 -8.89 13.54
C ALA A 125 -7.45 -7.82 12.78
N MET A 126 -8.79 -7.95 12.76
CA MET A 126 -9.66 -6.94 12.13
C MET A 126 -9.52 -5.56 12.81
N ARG A 127 -9.48 -5.52 14.15
CA ARG A 127 -9.29 -4.27 14.89
C ARG A 127 -7.96 -3.60 14.50
N CYS A 128 -6.87 -4.35 14.42
CA CYS A 128 -5.58 -3.83 13.98
C CYS A 128 -5.66 -3.24 12.56
N GLY A 129 -6.37 -3.91 11.65
CA GLY A 129 -6.61 -3.39 10.30
C GLY A 129 -7.36 -2.04 10.33
N PHE A 130 -8.40 -1.90 11.14
CA PHE A 130 -9.15 -0.64 11.27
C PHE A 130 -8.31 0.48 11.88
N GLU A 131 -7.47 0.18 12.86
CA GLU A 131 -6.57 1.17 13.49
C GLU A 131 -5.59 1.79 12.50
N VAL A 132 -5.15 1.05 11.49
CA VAL A 132 -4.28 1.59 10.42
C VAL A 132 -4.99 2.74 9.68
N TYR A 133 -6.27 2.57 9.33
CA TYR A 133 -7.04 3.61 8.66
C TYR A 133 -7.31 4.83 9.57
N ARG A 134 -7.47 4.61 10.88
CA ARG A 134 -7.64 5.69 11.87
C ARG A 134 -6.40 6.57 11.96
N ALA A 135 -5.21 6.03 11.66
CA ALA A 135 -3.97 6.79 11.63
C ALA A 135 -3.81 7.69 10.40
N PHE A 136 -4.49 7.43 9.28
CA PHE A 136 -4.26 8.12 8.00
C PHE A 136 -4.38 9.66 8.06
N LEU A 137 -5.27 10.20 8.89
CA LEU A 137 -5.38 11.66 9.04
C LEU A 137 -4.18 12.27 9.77
N LEU A 138 -3.58 11.51 10.70
CA LEU A 138 -2.35 11.90 11.36
C LEU A 138 -1.17 11.74 10.39
N ASP A 139 -1.09 10.58 9.70
CA ASP A 139 -0.06 10.31 8.70
C ASP A 139 -0.04 11.38 7.60
N ALA A 140 -1.22 11.87 7.16
CA ALA A 140 -1.30 12.95 6.18
C ALA A 140 -0.61 14.23 6.67
N LYS A 141 -0.92 14.65 7.91
CA LYS A 141 -0.29 15.85 8.53
C LYS A 141 1.21 15.68 8.72
N GLU A 142 1.63 14.49 9.17
CA GLU A 142 3.04 14.17 9.38
C GLU A 142 3.82 14.12 8.06
N ASN A 143 3.21 13.58 6.99
CA ASN A 143 3.81 13.56 5.67
C ASN A 143 3.97 14.99 5.12
N GLU A 144 2.91 15.81 5.16
CA GLU A 144 2.97 17.21 4.72
C GLU A 144 4.02 18.03 5.50
N GLN A 145 4.13 17.81 6.82
CA GLN A 145 5.16 18.45 7.63
C GLN A 145 6.54 17.96 7.22
N TRP A 146 6.71 16.65 7.04
CA TRP A 146 7.98 16.07 6.63
C TRP A 146 8.48 16.65 5.31
N TRP A 147 7.62 16.74 4.29
CA TRP A 147 7.99 17.31 2.99
C TRP A 147 8.40 18.79 3.08
N ARG A 148 7.73 19.57 3.91
CA ARG A 148 8.09 20.97 4.14
C ARG A 148 9.46 21.13 4.80
N GLU A 149 9.81 20.22 5.70
CA GLU A 149 11.05 20.31 6.50
C GLU A 149 12.24 19.61 5.84
N ASN A 150 12.01 18.52 5.12
CA ASN A 150 13.06 17.63 4.62
C ASN A 150 13.08 17.48 3.08
N GLY A 151 12.08 18.02 2.39
CA GLY A 151 11.94 17.87 0.95
C GLY A 151 11.34 16.53 0.54
N LYS A 152 11.47 16.24 -0.75
CA LYS A 152 10.93 15.03 -1.39
C LYS A 152 11.86 13.83 -1.18
N CYS A 153 11.32 12.63 -1.36
CA CYS A 153 12.11 11.39 -1.29
C CYS A 153 13.06 11.28 -2.47
N GLY A 154 14.37 11.13 -2.18
CA GLY A 154 15.44 10.97 -3.19
C GLY A 154 15.87 9.53 -3.42
N VAL A 155 15.26 8.54 -2.75
CA VAL A 155 15.58 7.12 -2.96
C VAL A 155 15.11 6.68 -4.34
N PRO A 156 15.92 5.93 -5.12
CA PRO A 156 15.49 5.37 -6.39
C PRO A 156 14.18 4.59 -6.25
N THR A 157 13.16 4.98 -7.00
CA THR A 157 11.80 4.47 -6.78
C THR A 157 11.15 4.00 -8.08
N LEU A 158 10.46 2.85 -8.00
CA LEU A 158 9.55 2.38 -9.03
C LEU A 158 8.11 2.46 -8.52
N GLY A 159 7.30 3.27 -9.18
CA GLY A 159 5.86 3.32 -8.98
C GLY A 159 5.19 2.19 -9.74
N LEU A 160 4.40 1.37 -9.05
CA LEU A 160 3.72 0.20 -9.61
C LEU A 160 2.22 0.42 -9.65
N SER A 161 1.60 0.10 -10.78
CA SER A 161 0.14 0.05 -10.91
C SER A 161 -0.28 -1.10 -11.81
N GLY A 162 -1.44 -1.68 -11.55
CA GLY A 162 -2.10 -2.57 -12.50
C GLY A 162 -2.66 -1.79 -13.69
N GLU A 163 -2.65 -2.38 -14.88
CA GLU A 163 -3.15 -1.78 -16.11
C GLU A 163 -4.62 -1.36 -15.98
N GLU A 164 -5.41 -2.20 -15.31
CA GLU A 164 -6.85 -1.99 -15.09
C GLU A 164 -7.16 -1.31 -13.75
N SER A 165 -6.13 -0.85 -13.06
CA SER A 165 -6.31 -0.09 -11.82
C SER A 165 -6.47 1.40 -12.09
N ARG A 166 -7.42 2.03 -11.37
CA ARG A 166 -7.58 3.49 -11.39
C ARG A 166 -6.32 4.24 -10.92
N HIS A 167 -5.46 3.60 -10.12
CA HIS A 167 -4.24 4.20 -9.59
C HIS A 167 -3.20 4.46 -10.67
N ALA A 168 -3.21 3.73 -11.78
CA ALA A 168 -2.34 3.97 -12.92
C ALA A 168 -2.47 5.42 -13.47
N ALA A 169 -3.69 5.91 -13.59
CA ALA A 169 -3.96 7.27 -14.07
C ALA A 169 -3.53 8.39 -13.09
N GLN A 170 -3.36 8.05 -11.82
CA GLN A 170 -3.02 9.00 -10.75
C GLN A 170 -1.53 8.96 -10.38
N ALA A 171 -0.80 7.95 -10.87
CA ALA A 171 0.56 7.67 -10.43
C ALA A 171 1.52 8.84 -10.70
N GLU A 172 1.55 9.40 -11.92
CA GLU A 172 2.49 10.48 -12.28
C GLU A 172 2.30 11.72 -11.39
N GLU A 173 1.05 12.12 -11.13
CA GLU A 173 0.76 13.25 -10.25
C GLU A 173 1.25 12.97 -8.82
N MET A 174 0.90 11.82 -8.26
CA MET A 174 1.24 11.47 -6.89
C MET A 174 2.76 11.30 -6.70
N PHE A 175 3.42 10.58 -7.59
CA PHE A 175 4.87 10.37 -7.49
C PHE A 175 5.65 11.66 -7.70
N GLY A 176 5.23 12.51 -8.66
CA GLY A 176 5.82 13.82 -8.89
C GLY A 176 5.66 14.80 -7.72
N GLU A 177 4.63 14.61 -6.86
CA GLU A 177 4.43 15.40 -5.66
C GLU A 177 5.44 15.05 -4.56
N VAL A 178 5.79 13.74 -4.40
CA VAL A 178 6.51 13.26 -3.22
C VAL A 178 7.93 12.76 -3.48
N HIS A 179 8.32 12.56 -4.74
CA HIS A 179 9.68 12.16 -5.11
C HIS A 179 10.43 13.30 -5.81
N GLU A 180 11.76 13.30 -5.68
CA GLU A 180 12.61 14.22 -6.44
C GLU A 180 12.53 13.90 -7.94
N LYS A 181 12.67 14.92 -8.77
CA LYS A 181 12.64 14.73 -10.22
C LYS A 181 13.81 13.85 -10.68
N GLY A 182 13.49 12.79 -11.40
CA GLY A 182 14.47 11.85 -11.94
C GLY A 182 14.88 10.74 -10.99
N THR A 183 14.29 10.65 -9.79
CA THR A 183 14.52 9.55 -8.86
C THR A 183 13.44 8.47 -8.95
N TYR A 184 12.40 8.66 -9.75
CA TYR A 184 11.35 7.66 -9.92
C TYR A 184 11.08 7.33 -11.38
N GLU A 185 10.67 6.09 -11.61
CA GLU A 185 10.11 5.53 -12.84
C GLU A 185 8.71 4.99 -12.52
N LEU A 186 7.83 4.91 -13.52
CA LEU A 186 6.51 4.28 -13.38
C LEU A 186 6.45 3.03 -14.25
N ALA A 187 5.85 1.97 -13.71
CA ALA A 187 5.60 0.73 -14.42
C ALA A 187 4.15 0.28 -14.24
N VAL A 188 3.59 -0.24 -15.31
CA VAL A 188 2.25 -0.83 -15.35
C VAL A 188 2.39 -2.33 -15.49
N ILE A 189 1.68 -3.06 -14.65
CA ILE A 189 1.59 -4.53 -14.72
C ILE A 189 0.37 -4.88 -15.55
N ASN A 190 0.61 -5.49 -16.71
CA ASN A 190 -0.46 -5.88 -17.63
C ASN A 190 -1.35 -6.96 -16.99
N ASP A 191 -2.59 -7.07 -17.45
CA ASP A 191 -3.56 -8.08 -17.00
C ASP A 191 -3.77 -8.09 -15.48
N ALA A 192 -3.63 -6.94 -14.82
CA ALA A 192 -3.81 -6.80 -13.38
C ALA A 192 -4.59 -5.54 -13.03
N GLY A 193 -5.45 -5.66 -12.02
CA GLY A 193 -6.11 -4.55 -11.34
C GLY A 193 -5.34 -4.13 -10.10
N HIS A 194 -6.05 -3.98 -8.98
CA HIS A 194 -5.45 -3.55 -7.73
C HIS A 194 -4.52 -4.58 -7.10
N TYR A 195 -4.85 -5.87 -7.17
CA TYR A 195 -4.08 -6.94 -6.51
C TYR A 195 -2.95 -7.44 -7.40
N VAL A 196 -2.07 -6.55 -7.83
CA VAL A 196 -1.04 -6.77 -8.85
C VAL A 196 -0.20 -8.04 -8.67
N ALA A 197 0.15 -8.37 -7.42
CA ALA A 197 0.97 -9.55 -7.11
C ALA A 197 0.16 -10.85 -7.16
N GLU A 198 -1.15 -10.80 -6.89
CA GLU A 198 -2.07 -11.94 -6.99
C GLU A 198 -2.51 -12.15 -8.45
N GLU A 199 -2.79 -11.06 -9.16
CA GLU A 199 -3.38 -11.09 -10.50
C GLU A 199 -2.36 -11.40 -11.59
N ASN A 200 -1.11 -10.93 -11.44
CA ASN A 200 0.01 -11.24 -12.33
C ASN A 200 1.33 -11.36 -11.56
N PRO A 201 1.53 -12.46 -10.80
CA PRO A 201 2.72 -12.65 -9.95
C PRO A 201 4.03 -12.64 -10.73
N GLU A 202 4.07 -13.22 -11.93
CA GLU A 202 5.27 -13.25 -12.77
C GLU A 202 5.63 -11.85 -13.30
N GLY A 203 4.63 -11.10 -13.75
CA GLY A 203 4.80 -9.72 -14.20
C GLY A 203 5.29 -8.82 -13.07
N PHE A 204 4.66 -8.92 -11.91
CA PHE A 204 5.04 -8.21 -10.69
C PHE A 204 6.48 -8.53 -10.27
N ALA A 205 6.80 -9.81 -10.08
CA ALA A 205 8.14 -10.25 -9.66
C ALA A 205 9.23 -9.79 -10.63
N ARG A 206 9.00 -9.97 -11.94
CA ARG A 206 9.94 -9.53 -12.97
C ARG A 206 10.25 -8.04 -12.91
N VAL A 207 9.23 -7.20 -12.76
CA VAL A 207 9.39 -5.74 -12.74
C VAL A 207 10.13 -5.30 -11.48
N VAL A 208 9.76 -5.84 -10.31
CA VAL A 208 10.41 -5.55 -9.02
C VAL A 208 11.88 -5.97 -9.02
N VAL A 209 12.17 -7.20 -9.47
CA VAL A 209 13.56 -7.73 -9.51
C VAL A 209 14.42 -6.94 -10.49
N ASN A 210 13.91 -6.69 -11.70
CA ASN A 210 14.65 -5.91 -12.69
C ASN A 210 15.00 -4.50 -12.18
N PHE A 211 14.10 -3.87 -11.44
CA PHE A 211 14.38 -2.55 -10.85
C PHE A 211 15.40 -2.65 -9.72
N ALA A 212 15.29 -3.65 -8.85
CA ALA A 212 16.27 -3.89 -7.81
C ALA A 212 17.68 -4.11 -8.38
N ASP A 213 17.80 -4.91 -9.44
CA ASP A 213 19.08 -5.21 -10.10
C ASP A 213 19.76 -3.97 -10.71
N LYS A 214 18.99 -2.99 -11.19
CA LYS A 214 19.54 -1.70 -11.65
C LYS A 214 20.22 -0.88 -10.56
N HIS A 215 19.87 -1.15 -9.30
CA HIS A 215 20.30 -0.38 -8.13
C HIS A 215 21.13 -1.20 -7.12
N ASN A 216 21.72 -2.31 -7.57
CA ASN A 216 22.64 -3.14 -6.78
C ASN A 216 24.03 -2.53 -6.59
#